data_d10dde673b790f8260764a96e2aa2a16
#
_entry.id   d10dde673b790f8260764a96e2aa2a16
#
_cell.length_a   1.000
_cell.length_b   1.000
_cell.length_c   1.000
_cell.angle_alpha   90.00
_cell.angle_beta   90.00
_cell.angle_gamma   90.00
#
_symmetry.space_group_name_H-M   'P 1'
#
loop_
_entity.id
_entity.type
_entity.pdbx_description
1 polymer ?
#
loop_
_entity_poly.entity_id
_entity_poly.type
_entity_poly.pdbx_seq_one_letter_code
_entity_poly.pdbx_strand_id
1 'polypeptide(L)'
;MDPFALRRLGRTSLELPRLGLGGASLGNIFDVIAESQADATLDAAWDAGVRFYDTSPWYGRGLSEHRIGRGLFLRPPGEAIVSTKVGRVLFAPADVAAFAASERSWPNGLQFQHRHDYSYAGVLRSYEDSLQRLRRNRVDVLVIHDLDLANLGSEELVSRHLDELDAGGGMRALEELKAAGLIKAIGAGVNRMGTIPR
;
A
#
# COMPACT_ATOMS: atom_id res chain seq x y z
N MET A 1 -23.17 -0.86 -17.58
CA MET A 1 -21.79 -0.29 -17.64
C MET A 1 -20.84 -1.42 -17.28
N ASP A 2 -19.84 -1.73 -18.12
CA ASP A 2 -18.88 -2.79 -17.86
C ASP A 2 -17.93 -2.34 -16.71
N PRO A 3 -17.91 -3.06 -15.55
CA PRO A 3 -17.07 -2.73 -14.41
C PRO A 3 -15.57 -2.98 -14.68
N PHE A 4 -15.25 -3.80 -15.66
CA PHE A 4 -13.88 -4.17 -16.02
C PHE A 4 -13.36 -3.42 -17.24
N ALA A 5 -14.16 -2.49 -17.80
CA ALA A 5 -13.69 -1.64 -18.88
C ALA A 5 -12.45 -0.85 -18.47
N LEU A 6 -11.39 -0.96 -19.26
CA LEU A 6 -10.11 -0.34 -18.99
C LEU A 6 -10.14 1.17 -19.23
N ARG A 7 -9.45 1.90 -18.39
CA ARG A 7 -9.24 3.35 -18.47
C ARG A 7 -7.77 3.66 -18.24
N ARG A 8 -7.19 4.44 -19.13
CA ARG A 8 -5.81 4.91 -18.98
C ARG A 8 -5.66 5.76 -17.71
N LEU A 9 -4.66 5.44 -16.89
CA LEU A 9 -4.33 6.19 -15.68
C LEU A 9 -3.51 7.44 -16.03
N GLY A 10 -4.18 8.58 -16.11
CA GLY A 10 -3.55 9.86 -16.42
C GLY A 10 -2.74 9.82 -17.72
N ARG A 11 -1.46 10.21 -17.64
CA ARG A 11 -0.51 10.23 -18.77
C ARG A 11 0.39 8.99 -18.84
N THR A 12 0.15 7.98 -17.99
CA THR A 12 0.94 6.74 -17.98
C THR A 12 0.50 5.79 -19.08
N SER A 13 1.25 4.70 -19.29
CA SER A 13 0.86 3.59 -20.17
C SER A 13 -0.04 2.57 -19.45
N LEU A 14 -0.32 2.77 -18.17
CA LEU A 14 -1.12 1.85 -17.37
C LEU A 14 -2.61 2.07 -17.63
N GLU A 15 -3.31 0.98 -17.91
CA GLU A 15 -4.76 0.96 -17.99
C GLU A 15 -5.33 0.23 -16.77
N LEU A 16 -6.26 0.86 -16.06
CA LEU A 16 -6.92 0.30 -14.89
C LEU A 16 -8.38 -0.05 -15.21
N PRO A 17 -8.89 -1.18 -14.71
CA PRO A 17 -10.34 -1.43 -14.72
C PRO A 17 -11.03 -0.44 -13.77
N ARG A 18 -12.32 -0.19 -14.03
CA ARG A 18 -13.12 0.72 -13.20
C ARG A 18 -13.36 0.18 -11.79
N LEU A 19 -13.39 -1.15 -11.66
CA LEU A 19 -13.56 -1.85 -10.39
C LEU A 19 -12.24 -2.52 -9.98
N GLY A 20 -11.84 -2.30 -8.74
CA GLY A 20 -10.72 -2.99 -8.09
C GLY A 20 -11.11 -3.46 -6.70
N LEU A 21 -10.27 -4.28 -6.10
CA LEU A 21 -10.42 -4.75 -4.72
C LEU A 21 -9.51 -3.93 -3.80
N GLY A 22 -10.12 -3.26 -2.81
CA GLY A 22 -9.41 -2.58 -1.72
C GLY A 22 -9.06 -3.54 -0.60
N GLY A 23 -7.78 -3.59 -0.22
CA GLY A 23 -7.23 -4.55 0.73
C GLY A 23 -7.33 -4.16 2.21
N ALA A 24 -7.93 -3.03 2.58
CA ALA A 24 -8.00 -2.62 3.99
C ALA A 24 -8.75 -3.64 4.86
N SER A 25 -9.86 -4.19 4.36
CA SER A 25 -10.62 -5.24 5.05
C SER A 25 -9.82 -6.54 5.19
N LEU A 26 -8.92 -6.84 4.24
CA LEU A 26 -7.97 -7.95 4.36
C LEU A 26 -6.87 -7.70 5.40
N GLY A 27 -6.76 -6.50 5.93
CA GLY A 27 -5.93 -6.14 7.08
C GLY A 27 -6.69 -6.16 8.41
N ASN A 28 -7.95 -6.61 8.44
CA ASN A 28 -8.82 -6.64 9.64
C ASN A 28 -9.23 -5.25 10.15
N ILE A 29 -9.47 -4.26 9.27
CA ILE A 29 -9.81 -2.89 9.70
C ILE A 29 -11.16 -2.81 10.45
N PHE A 30 -12.13 -3.66 10.10
CA PHE A 30 -13.45 -3.67 10.71
C PHE A 30 -13.63 -4.86 11.63
N ASP A 31 -13.36 -6.06 11.11
CA ASP A 31 -13.52 -7.33 11.78
C ASP A 31 -12.31 -8.22 11.55
N VAL A 32 -12.04 -9.10 12.51
CA VAL A 32 -11.07 -10.18 12.34
C VAL A 32 -11.67 -11.23 11.42
N ILE A 33 -11.07 -11.41 10.27
CA ILE A 33 -11.48 -12.46 9.31
C ILE A 33 -10.52 -13.64 9.35
N ALA A 34 -11.06 -14.84 9.19
CA ALA A 34 -10.26 -16.07 9.10
C ALA A 34 -9.44 -16.07 7.79
N GLU A 35 -8.28 -16.75 7.78
CA GLU A 35 -7.45 -16.89 6.59
C GLU A 35 -8.22 -17.53 5.42
N SER A 36 -9.04 -18.55 5.71
CA SER A 36 -9.91 -19.19 4.70
C SER A 36 -10.92 -18.22 4.08
N GLN A 37 -11.44 -17.26 4.86
CA GLN A 37 -12.35 -16.24 4.35
C GLN A 37 -11.61 -15.22 3.48
N ALA A 38 -10.40 -14.84 3.86
CA ALA A 38 -9.55 -13.96 3.04
C ALA A 38 -9.21 -14.62 1.70
N ASP A 39 -8.83 -15.90 1.72
CA ASP A 39 -8.55 -16.68 0.50
C ASP A 39 -9.79 -16.79 -0.39
N ALA A 40 -10.95 -17.18 0.16
CA ALA A 40 -12.19 -17.27 -0.58
C ALA A 40 -12.62 -15.93 -1.18
N THR A 41 -12.37 -14.81 -0.50
CA THR A 41 -12.65 -13.46 -1.02
C THR A 41 -11.76 -13.13 -2.22
N LEU A 42 -10.47 -13.46 -2.14
CA LEU A 42 -9.53 -13.24 -3.25
C LEU A 42 -9.84 -14.13 -4.45
N ASP A 43 -10.21 -15.39 -4.22
CA ASP A 43 -10.63 -16.33 -5.27
C ASP A 43 -11.90 -15.84 -5.95
N ALA A 44 -12.93 -15.50 -5.18
CA ALA A 44 -14.18 -14.97 -5.73
C ALA A 44 -13.97 -13.66 -6.52
N ALA A 45 -13.12 -12.76 -6.05
CA ALA A 45 -12.78 -11.54 -6.78
C ALA A 45 -12.07 -11.85 -8.10
N TRP A 46 -11.12 -12.78 -8.08
CA TRP A 46 -10.43 -13.22 -9.30
C TRP A 46 -11.38 -13.84 -10.31
N ASP A 47 -12.22 -14.76 -9.87
CA ASP A 47 -13.19 -15.49 -10.71
C ASP A 47 -14.27 -14.56 -11.27
N ALA A 48 -14.64 -13.51 -10.53
CA ALA A 48 -15.50 -12.43 -11.00
C ALA A 48 -14.84 -11.48 -12.01
N GLY A 49 -13.54 -11.64 -12.30
CA GLY A 49 -12.82 -10.80 -13.27
C GLY A 49 -12.09 -9.59 -12.67
N VAL A 50 -12.01 -9.45 -11.35
CA VAL A 50 -11.21 -8.38 -10.72
C VAL A 50 -9.73 -8.59 -11.01
N ARG A 51 -9.07 -7.55 -11.53
CA ARG A 51 -7.63 -7.59 -11.87
C ARG A 51 -6.84 -6.41 -11.30
N PHE A 52 -7.47 -5.51 -10.55
CA PHE A 52 -6.80 -4.43 -9.83
C PHE A 52 -6.97 -4.62 -8.33
N TYR A 53 -5.85 -4.66 -7.60
CA TYR A 53 -5.76 -4.89 -6.16
C TYR A 53 -4.96 -3.77 -5.51
N ASP A 54 -5.59 -3.04 -4.58
CA ASP A 54 -4.94 -1.97 -3.81
C ASP A 54 -4.71 -2.42 -2.36
N THR A 55 -3.51 -2.23 -1.86
CA THR A 55 -3.13 -2.56 -0.48
C THR A 55 -2.18 -1.53 0.11
N SER A 56 -1.63 -1.82 1.29
CA SER A 56 -0.66 -0.96 1.98
C SER A 56 0.10 -1.74 3.05
N PRO A 57 1.35 -1.38 3.35
CA PRO A 57 2.06 -1.82 4.55
C PRO A 57 1.28 -1.56 5.84
N TRP A 58 0.51 -0.47 5.87
CA TRP A 58 -0.31 -0.11 7.03
C TRP A 58 -1.48 -1.06 7.28
N TYR A 59 -2.06 -1.68 6.25
CA TYR A 59 -3.25 -2.51 6.39
C TYR A 59 -2.95 -3.82 7.10
N GLY A 60 -3.35 -3.89 8.38
CA GLY A 60 -3.00 -4.98 9.26
C GLY A 60 -1.50 -5.12 9.51
N ARG A 61 -0.73 -4.03 9.31
CA ARG A 61 0.74 -4.00 9.48
C ARG A 61 1.44 -5.02 8.60
N GLY A 62 1.02 -5.08 7.33
CA GLY A 62 1.51 -6.01 6.32
C GLY A 62 0.63 -7.24 6.10
N LEU A 63 -0.37 -7.51 6.96
CA LEU A 63 -1.25 -8.67 6.82
C LEU A 63 -1.98 -8.69 5.48
N SER A 64 -2.53 -7.54 5.06
CA SER A 64 -3.22 -7.41 3.78
C SER A 64 -2.29 -7.72 2.59
N GLU A 65 -1.05 -7.23 2.62
CA GLU A 65 -0.07 -7.54 1.56
C GLU A 65 0.28 -9.03 1.53
N HIS A 66 0.45 -9.68 2.67
CA HIS A 66 0.67 -11.13 2.74
C HIS A 66 -0.52 -11.92 2.17
N ARG A 67 -1.76 -11.54 2.49
CA ARG A 67 -2.97 -12.20 1.99
C ARG A 67 -3.11 -12.02 0.48
N ILE A 68 -2.99 -10.78 -0.03
CA ILE A 68 -3.04 -10.50 -1.47
C ILE A 68 -1.89 -11.19 -2.19
N GLY A 69 -0.67 -11.14 -1.64
CA GLY A 69 0.49 -11.82 -2.21
C GLY A 69 0.28 -13.32 -2.32
N ARG A 70 -0.28 -13.97 -1.29
CA ARG A 70 -0.64 -15.39 -1.30
C ARG A 70 -1.70 -15.70 -2.38
N GLY A 71 -2.79 -14.94 -2.41
CA GLY A 71 -3.89 -15.16 -3.34
C GLY A 71 -3.49 -14.95 -4.81
N LEU A 72 -2.53 -14.07 -5.08
CA LEU A 72 -2.07 -13.79 -6.44
C LEU A 72 -0.87 -14.65 -6.89
N PHE A 73 -0.17 -15.32 -5.96
CA PHE A 73 1.08 -16.03 -6.26
C PHE A 73 0.92 -17.16 -7.30
N LEU A 74 -0.20 -17.88 -7.25
CA LEU A 74 -0.50 -18.97 -8.16
C LEU A 74 -1.32 -18.54 -9.40
N ARG A 75 -1.60 -17.25 -9.55
CA ARG A 75 -2.31 -16.71 -10.72
C ARG A 75 -1.33 -16.41 -11.86
N PRO A 76 -1.80 -16.36 -13.12
CA PRO A 76 -0.92 -16.07 -14.24
C PRO A 76 -0.16 -14.75 -14.06
N PRO A 77 1.16 -14.75 -14.26
CA PRO A 77 1.96 -13.53 -14.10
C PRO A 77 1.53 -12.42 -15.04
N GLY A 78 1.40 -11.20 -14.50
CA GLY A 78 1.10 -10.01 -15.31
C GLY A 78 -0.39 -9.74 -15.53
N GLU A 79 -1.30 -10.64 -15.16
CA GLU A 79 -2.75 -10.38 -15.26
C GLU A 79 -3.26 -9.47 -14.15
N ALA A 80 -2.65 -9.49 -12.96
CA ALA A 80 -3.04 -8.63 -11.85
C ALA A 80 -2.21 -7.35 -11.81
N ILE A 81 -2.90 -6.22 -11.70
CA ILE A 81 -2.33 -4.91 -11.42
C ILE A 81 -2.36 -4.72 -9.90
N VAL A 82 -1.22 -4.41 -9.30
CA VAL A 82 -1.10 -4.24 -7.85
C VAL A 82 -0.64 -2.83 -7.52
N SER A 83 -1.39 -2.18 -6.64
CA SER A 83 -1.05 -0.92 -5.98
C SER A 83 -0.71 -1.19 -4.52
N THR A 84 0.41 -0.63 -4.05
CA THR A 84 0.72 -0.53 -2.62
C THR A 84 1.22 0.87 -2.29
N LYS A 85 1.64 1.09 -1.04
CA LYS A 85 1.88 2.45 -0.57
C LYS A 85 3.24 2.57 0.13
N VAL A 86 3.79 3.78 0.18
CA VAL A 86 5.02 4.15 0.88
C VAL A 86 4.77 5.28 1.89
N GLY A 87 5.72 5.53 2.76
CA GLY A 87 5.65 6.54 3.80
C GLY A 87 5.47 5.97 5.20
N ARG A 88 5.20 4.65 5.32
CA ARG A 88 5.23 3.92 6.59
C ARG A 88 6.18 2.73 6.48
N VAL A 89 7.23 2.75 7.28
CA VAL A 89 8.20 1.65 7.39
C VAL A 89 7.86 0.82 8.63
N LEU A 90 7.73 -0.48 8.44
CA LEU A 90 7.45 -1.43 9.53
C LEU A 90 8.75 -1.93 10.15
N PHE A 91 8.74 -2.13 11.47
CA PHE A 91 9.87 -2.69 12.21
C PHE A 91 9.39 -3.48 13.44
N ALA A 92 10.22 -4.38 13.94
CA ALA A 92 9.90 -5.16 15.12
C ALA A 92 9.83 -4.26 16.37
N PRO A 93 8.79 -4.37 17.22
CA PRO A 93 8.74 -3.66 18.48
C PRO A 93 9.80 -4.18 19.45
N ALA A 94 10.36 -3.30 20.28
CA ALA A 94 11.34 -3.68 21.31
C ALA A 94 10.71 -4.58 22.38
N ASP A 95 9.44 -4.35 22.71
CA ASP A 95 8.62 -5.18 23.60
C ASP A 95 7.33 -5.58 22.88
N VAL A 96 7.30 -6.83 22.41
CA VAL A 96 6.16 -7.39 21.66
C VAL A 96 4.91 -7.50 22.53
N ALA A 97 5.05 -7.87 23.79
CA ALA A 97 3.91 -8.05 24.69
C ALA A 97 3.26 -6.71 25.04
N ALA A 98 4.06 -5.69 25.38
CA ALA A 98 3.57 -4.34 25.63
C ALA A 98 2.91 -3.74 24.38
N PHE A 99 3.53 -3.95 23.21
CA PHE A 99 2.96 -3.52 21.93
C PHE A 99 1.61 -4.18 21.66
N ALA A 100 1.50 -5.50 21.76
CA ALA A 100 0.26 -6.24 21.56
C ALA A 100 -0.85 -5.81 22.52
N ALA A 101 -0.51 -5.49 23.78
CA ALA A 101 -1.45 -5.00 24.76
C ALA A 101 -1.97 -3.58 24.48
N SER A 102 -1.18 -2.73 23.81
CA SER A 102 -1.51 -1.33 23.50
C SER A 102 -2.15 -1.15 22.11
N GLU A 103 -1.94 -2.11 21.18
CA GLU A 103 -2.40 -1.98 19.81
C GLU A 103 -3.92 -2.07 19.67
N ARG A 104 -4.51 -1.10 18.98
CA ARG A 104 -5.97 -1.00 18.75
C ARG A 104 -6.34 -0.72 17.29
N SER A 105 -5.38 -0.36 16.45
CA SER A 105 -5.68 0.07 15.07
C SER A 105 -6.07 -1.08 14.15
N TRP A 106 -5.48 -2.27 14.38
CA TRP A 106 -5.65 -3.43 13.51
C TRP A 106 -5.84 -4.69 14.34
N PRO A 107 -7.10 -5.09 14.65
CA PRO A 107 -7.37 -6.32 15.41
C PRO A 107 -6.71 -7.53 14.75
N ASN A 108 -5.93 -8.28 15.52
CA ASN A 108 -5.13 -9.42 15.03
C ASN A 108 -4.24 -9.12 13.80
N GLY A 109 -3.82 -7.87 13.64
CA GLY A 109 -2.78 -7.50 12.67
C GLY A 109 -1.41 -8.06 13.08
N LEU A 110 -0.45 -8.01 12.16
CA LEU A 110 0.90 -8.45 12.45
C LEU A 110 1.54 -7.56 13.53
N GLN A 111 2.45 -8.15 14.33
CA GLN A 111 3.04 -7.50 15.50
C GLN A 111 4.26 -6.64 15.10
N PHE A 112 4.01 -5.63 14.26
CA PHE A 112 5.01 -4.64 13.84
C PHE A 112 4.60 -3.25 14.30
N GLN A 113 5.56 -2.47 14.78
CA GLN A 113 5.46 -1.02 14.87
C GLN A 113 5.68 -0.38 13.50
N HIS A 114 5.30 0.87 13.35
CA HIS A 114 5.62 1.67 12.17
C HIS A 114 6.20 3.01 12.57
N ARG A 115 6.95 3.61 11.65
CA ARG A 115 7.28 5.03 11.67
C ARG A 115 6.94 5.64 10.32
N HIS A 116 6.61 6.90 10.32
CA HIS A 116 6.54 7.67 9.09
C HIS A 116 7.97 7.94 8.60
N ASP A 117 8.22 7.69 7.33
CA ASP A 117 9.52 7.90 6.70
C ASP A 117 9.30 8.05 5.19
N TYR A 118 9.23 9.31 4.73
CA TYR A 118 9.03 9.66 3.33
C TYR A 118 10.35 10.04 2.64
N SER A 119 11.49 9.82 3.30
CA SER A 119 12.82 10.02 2.73
C SER A 119 13.13 9.04 1.60
N TYR A 120 14.20 9.29 0.85
CA TYR A 120 14.70 8.37 -0.17
C TYR A 120 14.86 6.94 0.35
N ALA A 121 15.53 6.77 1.49
CA ALA A 121 15.76 5.47 2.10
C ALA A 121 14.45 4.84 2.61
N GLY A 122 13.55 5.64 3.20
CA GLY A 122 12.25 5.18 3.70
C GLY A 122 11.35 4.67 2.57
N VAL A 123 11.31 5.37 1.44
CA VAL A 123 10.56 4.96 0.24
C VAL A 123 11.08 3.64 -0.30
N LEU A 124 12.39 3.51 -0.53
CA LEU A 124 12.99 2.28 -1.04
C LEU A 124 12.78 1.12 -0.08
N ARG A 125 13.00 1.33 1.23
CA ARG A 125 12.80 0.30 2.24
C ARG A 125 11.34 -0.18 2.27
N SER A 126 10.38 0.73 2.27
CA SER A 126 8.95 0.40 2.25
C SER A 126 8.58 -0.39 1.00
N TYR A 127 9.11 0.01 -0.17
CA TYR A 127 8.90 -0.68 -1.44
C TYR A 127 9.45 -2.12 -1.42
N GLU A 128 10.71 -2.30 -1.03
CA GLU A 128 11.38 -3.61 -0.99
C GLU A 128 10.70 -4.57 -0.01
N ASP A 129 10.35 -4.08 1.18
CA ASP A 129 9.62 -4.87 2.17
C ASP A 129 8.22 -5.28 1.66
N SER A 130 7.54 -4.40 0.91
CA SER A 130 6.25 -4.72 0.26
C SER A 130 6.38 -5.81 -0.80
N LEU A 131 7.46 -5.79 -1.60
CA LEU A 131 7.72 -6.86 -2.59
C LEU A 131 7.80 -8.23 -1.93
N GLN A 132 8.50 -8.32 -0.78
CA GLN A 132 8.63 -9.58 -0.03
C GLN A 132 7.27 -10.06 0.49
N ARG A 133 6.47 -9.17 1.10
CA ARG A 133 5.13 -9.51 1.61
C ARG A 133 4.17 -9.89 0.48
N LEU A 134 4.24 -9.20 -0.66
CA LEU A 134 3.43 -9.44 -1.84
C LEU A 134 3.92 -10.63 -2.69
N ARG A 135 5.10 -11.21 -2.40
CA ARG A 135 5.72 -12.29 -3.20
C ARG A 135 5.88 -11.89 -4.67
N ARG A 136 6.27 -10.66 -4.93
CA ARG A 136 6.41 -10.09 -6.29
C ARG A 136 7.76 -9.40 -6.42
N ASN A 137 8.23 -9.27 -7.65
CA ASN A 137 9.47 -8.54 -7.96
C ASN A 137 9.22 -7.09 -8.43
N ARG A 138 7.94 -6.69 -8.54
CA ARG A 138 7.51 -5.32 -8.87
C ARG A 138 6.04 -5.12 -8.48
N VAL A 139 5.62 -3.88 -8.38
CA VAL A 139 4.21 -3.46 -8.31
C VAL A 139 3.93 -2.45 -9.42
N ASP A 140 2.66 -2.23 -9.76
CA ASP A 140 2.31 -1.35 -10.87
C ASP A 140 2.13 0.10 -10.44
N VAL A 141 1.58 0.32 -9.24
CA VAL A 141 1.33 1.65 -8.69
C VAL A 141 1.92 1.75 -7.29
N LEU A 142 2.63 2.85 -7.02
CA LEU A 142 3.15 3.15 -5.69
C LEU A 142 2.58 4.49 -5.22
N VAL A 143 1.92 4.48 -4.06
CA VAL A 143 1.12 5.60 -3.57
C VAL A 143 1.77 6.18 -2.31
N ILE A 144 1.99 7.49 -2.26
CA ILE A 144 2.38 8.23 -1.06
C ILE A 144 1.19 8.19 -0.10
N HIS A 145 1.37 7.59 1.10
CA HIS A 145 0.27 7.25 1.98
C HIS A 145 0.09 8.24 3.11
N ASP A 146 -1.14 8.75 3.25
CA ASP A 146 -1.60 9.49 4.44
C ASP A 146 -0.71 10.69 4.83
N LEU A 147 -0.07 11.33 3.86
CA LEU A 147 0.70 12.55 4.09
C LEU A 147 -0.27 13.73 4.14
N ASP A 148 -1.07 13.78 5.20
CA ASP A 148 -2.05 14.83 5.42
C ASP A 148 -2.29 15.11 6.92
N LEU A 149 -2.95 16.23 7.21
CA LEU A 149 -3.25 16.67 8.57
C LEU A 149 -4.11 15.68 9.37
N ALA A 150 -5.02 14.96 8.70
CA ALA A 150 -5.92 14.02 9.36
C ALA A 150 -5.16 12.81 9.95
N ASN A 151 -4.08 12.39 9.30
CA ASN A 151 -3.26 11.25 9.70
C ASN A 151 -2.04 11.62 10.53
N LEU A 152 -1.44 12.79 10.27
CA LEU A 152 -0.22 13.22 10.96
C LEU A 152 -0.52 14.08 12.20
N GLY A 153 -1.71 14.67 12.30
CA GLY A 153 -2.18 15.37 13.50
C GLY A 153 -1.72 16.82 13.62
N SER A 154 -0.68 17.28 12.89
CA SER A 154 -0.24 18.66 12.90
C SER A 154 0.33 19.12 11.56
N GLU A 155 0.20 20.41 11.25
CA GLU A 155 0.78 21.02 10.04
C GLU A 155 2.32 20.99 10.07
N GLU A 156 2.93 21.02 11.24
CA GLU A 156 4.39 20.88 11.40
C GLU A 156 4.87 19.52 10.93
N LEU A 157 4.17 18.43 11.32
CA LEU A 157 4.50 17.08 10.87
C LEU A 157 4.25 16.91 9.37
N VAL A 158 3.16 17.51 8.84
CA VAL A 158 2.90 17.51 7.39
C VAL A 158 4.04 18.19 6.65
N SER A 159 4.45 19.41 7.08
CA SER A 159 5.55 20.15 6.46
C SER A 159 6.86 19.35 6.51
N ARG A 160 7.22 18.83 7.67
CA ARG A 160 8.43 18.03 7.85
C ARG A 160 8.46 16.81 6.91
N HIS A 161 7.36 16.09 6.78
CA HIS A 161 7.31 14.92 5.91
C HIS A 161 7.20 15.27 4.42
N LEU A 162 6.68 16.46 4.08
CA LEU A 162 6.81 17.01 2.73
C LEU A 162 8.28 17.32 2.40
N ASP A 163 9.05 17.89 3.35
CA ASP A 163 10.48 18.13 3.19
C ASP A 163 11.26 16.80 3.03
N GLU A 164 10.90 15.75 3.75
CA GLU A 164 11.48 14.40 3.57
C GLU A 164 11.18 13.87 2.15
N LEU A 165 9.96 14.09 1.66
CA LEU A 165 9.56 13.65 0.33
C LEU A 165 10.29 14.43 -0.77
N ASP A 166 10.45 15.73 -0.63
CA ASP A 166 11.10 16.62 -1.61
C ASP A 166 12.61 16.64 -1.39
N ALA A 167 13.11 17.45 -0.46
CA ALA A 167 14.54 17.65 -0.20
C ALA A 167 15.23 16.38 0.32
N GLY A 168 14.51 15.55 1.09
CA GLY A 168 14.96 14.24 1.56
C GLY A 168 15.00 13.15 0.48
N GLY A 169 14.55 13.47 -0.72
CA GLY A 169 14.70 12.64 -1.92
C GLY A 169 13.68 11.52 -2.07
N GLY A 170 12.59 11.52 -1.33
CA GLY A 170 11.53 10.48 -1.48
C GLY A 170 10.90 10.49 -2.87
N MET A 171 10.62 11.68 -3.43
CA MET A 171 10.14 11.79 -4.82
C MET A 171 11.17 11.27 -5.82
N ARG A 172 12.45 11.55 -5.61
CA ARG A 172 13.51 11.03 -6.45
C ARG A 172 13.54 9.49 -6.44
N ALA A 173 13.38 8.85 -5.29
CA ALA A 173 13.29 7.40 -5.19
C ALA A 173 12.12 6.84 -6.01
N LEU A 174 10.93 7.46 -5.92
CA LEU A 174 9.76 7.08 -6.71
C LEU A 174 9.98 7.23 -8.22
N GLU A 175 10.63 8.32 -8.64
CA GLU A 175 10.95 8.58 -10.05
C GLU A 175 12.00 7.59 -10.59
N GLU A 176 13.01 7.25 -9.81
CA GLU A 176 14.02 6.23 -10.15
C GLU A 176 13.38 4.85 -10.29
N LEU A 177 12.51 4.44 -9.37
CA LEU A 177 11.76 3.18 -9.47
C LEU A 177 10.91 3.14 -10.74
N LYS A 178 10.28 4.27 -11.10
CA LYS A 178 9.48 4.40 -12.31
C LYS A 178 10.34 4.37 -13.57
N ALA A 179 11.46 5.07 -13.59
CA ALA A 179 12.41 5.07 -14.71
C ALA A 179 13.02 3.68 -14.96
N ALA A 180 13.25 2.91 -13.89
CA ALA A 180 13.70 1.52 -13.96
C ALA A 180 12.59 0.52 -14.38
N GLY A 181 11.34 0.97 -14.56
CA GLY A 181 10.21 0.10 -14.90
C GLY A 181 9.72 -0.80 -13.77
N LEU A 182 10.17 -0.55 -12.55
CA LEU A 182 9.78 -1.31 -11.35
C LEU A 182 8.39 -0.91 -10.85
N ILE A 183 7.96 0.30 -11.17
CA ILE A 183 6.57 0.78 -11.05
C ILE A 183 6.16 1.51 -12.34
N LYS A 184 4.86 1.63 -12.60
CA LYS A 184 4.30 2.31 -13.78
C LYS A 184 3.69 3.67 -13.46
N ALA A 185 3.22 3.82 -12.22
CA ALA A 185 2.57 5.06 -11.79
C ALA A 185 2.89 5.40 -10.33
N ILE A 186 2.88 6.70 -10.05
CA ILE A 186 3.00 7.28 -8.71
C ILE A 186 1.66 7.97 -8.41
N GLY A 187 1.18 7.86 -7.18
CA GLY A 187 -0.04 8.52 -6.73
C GLY A 187 0.10 9.04 -5.29
N ALA A 188 -0.94 9.71 -4.82
CA ALA A 188 -1.09 10.12 -3.42
C ALA A 188 -2.44 9.62 -2.88
N GLY A 189 -2.42 8.94 -1.73
CA GLY A 189 -3.59 8.49 -0.99
C GLY A 189 -3.72 9.31 0.29
N VAL A 190 -4.57 10.33 0.26
CA VAL A 190 -4.78 11.27 1.37
C VAL A 190 -6.26 11.43 1.67
N ASN A 191 -6.60 11.75 2.91
CA ASN A 191 -7.98 11.99 3.33
C ASN A 191 -8.39 13.47 3.19
N ARG A 192 -7.43 14.36 2.98
CA ARG A 192 -7.67 15.80 2.75
C ARG A 192 -6.90 16.30 1.55
N MET A 193 -7.63 16.85 0.59
CA MET A 193 -7.07 17.37 -0.68
C MET A 193 -6.12 18.56 -0.51
N GLY A 194 -6.20 19.30 0.58
CA GLY A 194 -5.37 20.49 0.82
C GLY A 194 -3.85 20.25 0.87
N THR A 195 -3.41 19.01 0.96
CA THR A 195 -1.98 18.65 0.94
C THR A 195 -1.43 18.48 -0.48
N ILE A 196 -2.27 18.11 -1.45
CA ILE A 196 -1.82 17.80 -2.82
C ILE A 196 -1.24 18.98 -3.60
N PRO A 197 -1.70 20.24 -3.44
CA PRO A 197 -1.14 21.38 -4.16
C PRO A 197 0.17 21.95 -3.60
N ARG A 198 0.71 21.40 -2.51
CA ARG A 198 1.91 21.89 -1.83
C ARG A 198 3.21 21.37 -2.44
#